data_c84f63e53d4515449ba3f43c01bfcf28
#
_entry.id   c84f63e53d4515449ba3f43c01bfcf28
#
_cell.length_a   1.000
_cell.length_b   1.000
_cell.length_c   1.000
_cell.angle_alpha   90.00
_cell.angle_beta   90.00
_cell.angle_gamma   90.00
#
_symmetry.space_group_name_H-M   'P 1'
#
loop_
_entity.id
_entity.type
_entity.pdbx_description
1 polymer ?
#
loop_
_entity_poly.entity_id
_entity_poly.type
_entity_poly.pdbx_seq_one_letter_code
_entity_poly.pdbx_strand_id
1 'polypeptide(L)'
;PHSRQVLFHQSPQKGRLFGGAIRGGKTKAGVAEGIQLSIDYPGNVGIMARQNLPAFKRTVMVELERYFDVPLMQGGEFARDERGNIRMMITQHHATDHYIQFWNGSRIWYTGLGDDTRGLASQMGITLGWFFIDQVEECSEIHFNNMLGRLSLNLKDIKLKYFLTANPMPGWVKMRFIESHPDDFIYIPSLPRDNPYLPPNYE
;
A
#
# COMPACT_ATOMS: atom_id res chain seq x y z
N PRO A 1 4.34 6.56 -13.95
CA PRO A 1 2.95 6.18 -13.77
C PRO A 1 2.12 6.60 -14.99
N HIS A 2 1.07 5.87 -15.34
CA HIS A 2 0.08 6.29 -16.33
C HIS A 2 -1.01 7.19 -15.69
N SER A 3 -1.86 7.80 -16.50
CA SER A 3 -2.83 8.82 -16.04
C SER A 3 -3.71 8.39 -14.85
N ARG A 4 -4.20 7.15 -14.82
CA ARG A 4 -5.00 6.62 -13.70
C ARG A 4 -4.19 6.47 -12.41
N GLN A 5 -2.92 6.07 -12.51
CA GLN A 5 -2.02 6.02 -11.36
C GLN A 5 -1.71 7.43 -10.85
N VAL A 6 -1.50 8.40 -11.75
CA VAL A 6 -1.32 9.81 -11.35
C VAL A 6 -2.53 10.30 -10.57
N LEU A 7 -3.75 10.07 -11.08
CA LEU A 7 -4.97 10.43 -10.37
C LEU A 7 -5.05 9.76 -8.99
N PHE A 8 -4.68 8.48 -8.89
CA PHE A 8 -4.65 7.75 -7.62
C PHE A 8 -3.71 8.41 -6.60
N HIS A 9 -2.49 8.77 -7.00
CA HIS A 9 -1.51 9.41 -6.13
C HIS A 9 -1.88 10.82 -5.73
N GLN A 10 -2.48 11.60 -6.64
CA GLN A 10 -2.84 13.00 -6.41
C GLN A 10 -4.16 13.19 -5.68
N SER A 11 -4.97 12.15 -5.54
CA SER A 11 -6.29 12.24 -4.88
C SER A 11 -6.14 12.61 -3.40
N PRO A 12 -6.82 13.68 -2.93
CA PRO A 12 -6.71 14.14 -1.55
C PRO A 12 -7.45 13.27 -0.54
N GLN A 13 -8.44 12.49 -0.99
CA GLN A 13 -9.33 11.70 -0.15
C GLN A 13 -8.55 10.76 0.80
N LYS A 14 -9.12 10.54 1.99
CA LYS A 14 -8.58 9.61 2.98
C LYS A 14 -8.59 8.17 2.46
N GLY A 15 -9.69 7.78 1.81
CA GLY A 15 -9.88 6.46 1.23
C GLY A 15 -9.84 6.45 -0.29
N ARG A 16 -9.18 5.44 -0.87
CA ARG A 16 -9.09 5.27 -2.32
C ARG A 16 -9.26 3.80 -2.70
N LEU A 17 -10.08 3.54 -3.70
CA LEU A 17 -10.17 2.24 -4.37
C LEU A 17 -9.69 2.36 -5.81
N PHE A 18 -8.59 1.69 -6.13
CA PHE A 18 -8.11 1.53 -7.49
C PHE A 18 -8.64 0.20 -8.04
N GLY A 19 -9.73 0.26 -8.77
CA GLY A 19 -10.46 -0.92 -9.23
C GLY A 19 -10.43 -1.09 -10.74
N GLY A 20 -10.64 -2.31 -11.21
CA GLY A 20 -10.71 -2.62 -12.63
C GLY A 20 -10.06 -3.93 -13.01
N ALA A 21 -9.89 -4.16 -14.31
CA ALA A 21 -9.37 -5.41 -14.85
C ALA A 21 -7.91 -5.69 -14.44
N ILE A 22 -7.47 -6.92 -14.62
CA ILE A 22 -6.10 -7.39 -14.44
C ILE A 22 -5.13 -6.52 -15.28
N ARG A 23 -3.90 -6.33 -14.78
CA ARG A 23 -2.80 -5.57 -15.43
C ARG A 23 -3.01 -4.06 -15.56
N GLY A 24 -3.98 -3.46 -14.87
CA GLY A 24 -4.11 -2.00 -14.75
C GLY A 24 -3.05 -1.32 -13.87
N GLY A 25 -2.00 -2.02 -13.44
CA GLY A 25 -0.91 -1.45 -12.61
C GLY A 25 -1.33 -1.12 -11.18
N LYS A 26 -2.41 -1.70 -10.67
CA LYS A 26 -3.03 -1.40 -9.37
C LYS A 26 -2.10 -1.68 -8.18
N THR A 27 -1.58 -2.91 -8.09
CA THR A 27 -0.67 -3.33 -7.01
C THR A 27 0.58 -2.44 -6.94
N LYS A 28 1.19 -2.15 -8.10
CA LYS A 28 2.34 -1.24 -8.20
C LYS A 28 2.02 0.16 -7.68
N ALA A 29 0.85 0.71 -8.01
CA ALA A 29 0.42 2.02 -7.50
C ALA A 29 0.24 2.00 -5.97
N GLY A 30 -0.40 0.96 -5.42
CA GLY A 30 -0.57 0.81 -3.97
C GLY A 30 0.76 0.70 -3.23
N VAL A 31 1.70 -0.09 -3.75
CA VAL A 31 3.06 -0.21 -3.16
C VAL A 31 3.80 1.13 -3.22
N ALA A 32 3.80 1.81 -4.36
CA ALA A 32 4.46 3.10 -4.51
C ALA A 32 3.89 4.17 -3.56
N GLU A 33 2.55 4.22 -3.40
CA GLU A 33 1.90 5.14 -2.45
C GLU A 33 2.33 4.86 -1.00
N GLY A 34 2.36 3.60 -0.58
CA GLY A 34 2.78 3.25 0.77
C GLY A 34 4.24 3.59 1.05
N ILE A 35 5.12 3.40 0.08
CA ILE A 35 6.53 3.83 0.16
C ILE A 35 6.62 5.35 0.26
N GLN A 36 5.88 6.09 -0.58
CA GLN A 36 5.86 7.55 -0.55
C GLN A 36 5.41 8.08 0.82
N LEU A 37 4.31 7.56 1.37
CA LEU A 37 3.82 7.93 2.70
C LEU A 37 4.83 7.60 3.83
N SER A 38 5.63 6.55 3.65
CA SER A 38 6.70 6.21 4.61
C SER A 38 7.90 7.13 4.49
N ILE A 39 8.15 7.72 3.31
CA ILE A 39 9.20 8.72 3.08
C ILE A 39 8.77 10.08 3.60
N ASP A 40 7.56 10.52 3.27
CA ASP A 40 7.06 11.87 3.54
C ASP A 40 6.83 12.15 5.02
N TYR A 41 6.51 11.11 5.80
CA TYR A 41 6.22 11.24 7.24
C TYR A 41 7.19 10.36 8.05
N PRO A 42 8.34 10.89 8.50
CA PRO A 42 9.30 10.15 9.31
C PRO A 42 8.66 9.53 10.57
N GLY A 43 8.94 8.25 10.81
CA GLY A 43 8.32 7.50 11.91
C GLY A 43 6.91 6.97 11.59
N ASN A 44 6.43 7.12 10.36
CA ASN A 44 5.13 6.60 9.94
C ASN A 44 5.08 5.07 10.01
N VAL A 45 3.92 4.55 10.39
CA VAL A 45 3.68 3.12 10.47
C VAL A 45 2.56 2.75 9.51
N GLY A 46 2.91 1.94 8.53
CA GLY A 46 1.95 1.41 7.56
C GLY A 46 1.84 -0.09 7.59
N ILE A 47 0.79 -0.63 6.98
CA ILE A 47 0.66 -2.06 6.75
C ILE A 47 0.17 -2.33 5.32
N MET A 48 0.78 -3.33 4.68
CA MET A 48 0.34 -3.87 3.41
C MET A 48 -0.21 -5.27 3.62
N ALA A 49 -1.38 -5.56 3.08
CA ALA A 49 -2.06 -6.81 3.31
C ALA A 49 -2.69 -7.39 2.04
N ARG A 50 -2.93 -8.69 2.09
CA ARG A 50 -3.75 -9.45 1.15
C ARG A 50 -4.53 -10.52 1.91
N GLN A 51 -5.43 -11.27 1.24
CA GLN A 51 -6.19 -12.35 1.87
C GLN A 51 -5.29 -13.34 2.62
N ASN A 52 -4.17 -13.77 2.02
CA ASN A 52 -3.22 -14.66 2.65
C ASN A 52 -1.77 -14.27 2.37
N LEU A 53 -0.86 -14.63 3.27
CA LEU A 53 0.55 -14.28 3.18
C LEU A 53 1.27 -14.91 1.97
N PRO A 54 1.02 -16.17 1.56
CA PRO A 54 1.60 -16.71 0.34
C PRO A 54 1.22 -15.92 -0.92
N ALA A 55 -0.02 -15.47 -1.05
CA ALA A 55 -0.46 -14.63 -2.16
C ALA A 55 0.20 -13.24 -2.09
N PHE A 56 0.32 -12.65 -0.89
CA PHE A 56 1.07 -11.41 -0.67
C PHE A 56 2.51 -11.53 -1.19
N LYS A 57 3.23 -12.58 -0.78
CA LYS A 57 4.63 -12.82 -1.18
C LYS A 57 4.81 -12.97 -2.68
N ARG A 58 3.84 -13.55 -3.38
CA ARG A 58 3.91 -13.73 -4.85
C ARG A 58 3.57 -12.47 -5.65
N THR A 59 2.96 -11.46 -5.05
CA THR A 59 2.45 -10.27 -5.75
C THR A 59 2.98 -8.97 -5.16
N VAL A 60 2.48 -8.56 -4.01
CA VAL A 60 2.83 -7.27 -3.39
C VAL A 60 4.31 -7.21 -2.99
N MET A 61 4.84 -8.30 -2.43
CA MET A 61 6.25 -8.38 -2.04
C MET A 61 7.17 -8.22 -3.24
N VAL A 62 6.86 -8.83 -4.38
CA VAL A 62 7.66 -8.69 -5.62
C VAL A 62 7.76 -7.25 -6.10
N GLU A 63 6.69 -6.45 -5.95
CA GLU A 63 6.74 -5.03 -6.25
C GLU A 63 7.51 -4.24 -5.16
N LEU A 64 7.43 -4.67 -3.91
CA LEU A 64 8.10 -4.02 -2.77
C LEU A 64 9.63 -4.24 -2.82
N GLU A 65 10.08 -5.44 -3.17
CA GLU A 65 11.50 -5.80 -3.29
C GLU A 65 12.26 -4.93 -4.29
N ARG A 66 11.59 -4.34 -5.27
CA ARG A 66 12.20 -3.38 -6.20
C ARG A 66 12.75 -2.11 -5.54
N TYR A 67 12.35 -1.86 -4.30
CA TYR A 67 12.77 -0.69 -3.51
C TYR A 67 13.85 -1.02 -2.48
N PHE A 68 14.20 -2.29 -2.29
CA PHE A 68 15.14 -2.72 -1.24
C PHE A 68 16.55 -2.19 -1.46
N ASP A 69 17.01 -2.19 -2.71
CA ASP A 69 18.36 -1.76 -3.09
C ASP A 69 18.39 -0.34 -3.68
N VAL A 70 17.38 0.49 -3.34
CA VAL A 70 17.33 1.87 -3.83
C VAL A 70 18.12 2.79 -2.91
N PRO A 71 19.18 3.46 -3.41
CA PRO A 71 19.92 4.45 -2.66
C PRO A 71 19.06 5.66 -2.30
N LEU A 72 19.26 6.20 -1.09
CA LEU A 72 18.65 7.44 -0.67
C LEU A 72 19.30 8.61 -1.40
N MET A 73 18.48 9.43 -2.08
CA MET A 73 18.93 10.67 -2.73
C MET A 73 18.62 11.88 -1.83
N GLN A 74 19.57 12.77 -1.69
CA GLN A 74 19.42 14.02 -0.96
C GLN A 74 20.12 15.15 -1.73
N GLY A 75 19.36 16.19 -2.08
CA GLY A 75 19.93 17.32 -2.84
C GLY A 75 20.48 16.95 -4.24
N GLY A 76 20.02 15.85 -4.85
CA GLY A 76 20.50 15.37 -6.16
C GLY A 76 21.70 14.43 -6.10
N GLU A 77 22.22 14.17 -4.91
CA GLU A 77 23.36 13.27 -4.67
C GLU A 77 22.96 12.07 -3.79
N PHE A 78 23.77 11.00 -3.82
CA PHE A 78 23.59 9.88 -2.90
C PHE A 78 23.90 10.30 -1.46
N ALA A 79 22.92 10.16 -0.57
CA ALA A 79 23.15 10.37 0.86
C ALA A 79 24.16 9.34 1.39
N ARG A 80 25.07 9.80 2.28
CA ARG A 80 26.10 8.96 2.91
C ARG A 80 25.95 8.92 4.41
N ASP A 81 26.37 7.80 5.01
CA ASP A 81 26.49 7.67 6.46
C ASP A 81 27.80 8.35 6.98
N GLU A 82 28.01 8.32 8.28
CA GLU A 82 29.21 8.90 8.94
C GLU A 82 30.52 8.23 8.49
N ARG A 83 30.44 7.03 7.91
CA ARG A 83 31.57 6.27 7.39
C ARG A 83 31.77 6.45 5.88
N GLY A 84 30.94 7.29 5.24
CA GLY A 84 31.00 7.57 3.81
C GLY A 84 30.29 6.53 2.93
N ASN A 85 29.61 5.51 3.49
CA ASN A 85 28.87 4.54 2.70
C ASN A 85 27.55 5.15 2.20
N ILE A 86 27.11 4.70 1.03
CA ILE A 86 25.79 5.11 0.48
C ILE A 86 24.69 4.60 1.39
N ARG A 87 23.80 5.51 1.82
CA ARG A 87 22.59 5.14 2.58
C ARG A 87 21.54 4.57 1.67
N MET A 88 20.97 3.44 2.10
CA MET A 88 19.83 2.84 1.42
C MET A 88 18.52 3.41 1.97
N MET A 89 17.49 3.49 1.13
CA MET A 89 16.15 3.93 1.52
C MET A 89 15.53 2.98 2.55
N ILE A 90 15.65 1.67 2.32
CA ILE A 90 15.27 0.61 3.24
C ILE A 90 16.52 0.13 3.95
N THR A 91 16.52 0.17 5.28
CA THR A 91 17.68 -0.18 6.11
C THR A 91 17.61 -1.59 6.65
N GLN A 92 16.42 -2.18 6.73
CA GLN A 92 16.23 -3.49 7.30
C GLN A 92 14.97 -4.19 6.77
N HIS A 93 15.05 -5.49 6.52
CA HIS A 93 13.91 -6.35 6.24
C HIS A 93 13.88 -7.51 7.25
N HIS A 94 12.86 -7.52 8.09
CA HIS A 94 12.59 -8.59 9.06
C HIS A 94 11.58 -9.58 8.48
N ALA A 95 12.09 -10.62 7.82
CA ALA A 95 11.26 -11.63 7.16
C ALA A 95 10.44 -12.50 8.14
N THR A 96 10.94 -12.69 9.37
CA THR A 96 10.25 -13.44 10.44
C THR A 96 9.14 -12.63 11.07
N ASP A 97 9.42 -11.34 11.38
CA ASP A 97 8.46 -10.44 12.03
C ASP A 97 7.56 -9.73 11.02
N HIS A 98 7.81 -9.94 9.73
CA HIS A 98 7.04 -9.40 8.61
C HIS A 98 6.97 -7.87 8.57
N TYR A 99 8.14 -7.18 8.70
CA TYR A 99 8.20 -5.74 8.50
C TYR A 99 9.47 -5.28 7.76
N ILE A 100 9.39 -4.08 7.22
CA ILE A 100 10.47 -3.36 6.54
C ILE A 100 10.69 -2.05 7.28
N GLN A 101 11.95 -1.70 7.56
CA GLN A 101 12.36 -0.48 8.24
C GLN A 101 13.01 0.48 7.25
N PHE A 102 12.59 1.75 7.28
CA PHE A 102 13.18 2.84 6.52
C PHE A 102 14.24 3.60 7.34
N TRP A 103 15.12 4.33 6.65
CA TRP A 103 16.17 5.16 7.26
C TRP A 103 15.63 6.24 8.22
N ASN A 104 14.41 6.71 7.99
CA ASN A 104 13.75 7.79 8.75
C ASN A 104 12.89 7.27 9.91
N GLY A 105 13.03 6.00 10.27
CA GLY A 105 12.29 5.34 11.35
C GLY A 105 10.90 4.83 10.97
N SER A 106 10.42 5.09 9.76
CA SER A 106 9.14 4.56 9.29
C SER A 106 9.19 3.04 9.09
N ARG A 107 8.04 2.38 9.26
CA ARG A 107 7.90 0.93 9.10
C ARG A 107 6.72 0.56 8.23
N ILE A 108 6.92 -0.45 7.39
CA ILE A 108 5.84 -1.11 6.67
C ILE A 108 5.75 -2.55 7.17
N TRP A 109 4.66 -2.87 7.85
CA TRP A 109 4.30 -4.24 8.19
C TRP A 109 3.63 -4.91 7.00
N TYR A 110 3.67 -6.25 6.92
CA TYR A 110 2.96 -6.99 5.88
C TYR A 110 2.38 -8.29 6.41
N THR A 111 1.17 -8.65 5.92
CA THR A 111 0.43 -9.79 6.47
C THR A 111 -0.58 -10.40 5.49
N GLY A 112 -1.03 -11.63 5.81
CA GLY A 112 -2.28 -12.21 5.31
C GLY A 112 -3.42 -11.96 6.29
N LEU A 113 -4.54 -11.43 5.83
CA LEU A 113 -5.69 -11.10 6.70
C LEU A 113 -6.58 -12.31 7.04
N GLY A 114 -6.59 -13.34 6.17
CA GLY A 114 -7.43 -14.52 6.34
C GLY A 114 -6.75 -15.70 7.03
N ASP A 115 -5.44 -15.64 7.23
CA ASP A 115 -4.67 -16.76 7.82
C ASP A 115 -4.84 -16.85 9.34
N ASP A 116 -5.24 -15.74 10.00
CA ASP A 116 -5.59 -15.70 11.40
C ASP A 116 -6.71 -14.67 11.62
N THR A 117 -7.79 -15.08 12.28
CA THR A 117 -8.92 -14.22 12.66
C THR A 117 -8.51 -13.07 13.58
N ARG A 118 -7.33 -13.12 14.16
CA ARG A 118 -6.74 -12.09 15.02
C ARG A 118 -5.72 -11.21 14.32
N GLY A 119 -5.33 -11.50 13.07
CA GLY A 119 -4.39 -10.75 12.25
C GLY A 119 -3.18 -10.16 12.98
N LEU A 120 -2.03 -10.05 12.33
CA LEU A 120 -0.80 -9.52 12.94
C LEU A 120 -1.04 -8.16 13.64
N ALA A 121 -1.83 -7.28 13.01
CA ALA A 121 -2.17 -5.96 13.55
C ALA A 121 -3.01 -6.03 14.84
N SER A 122 -3.84 -7.07 15.04
CA SER A 122 -4.64 -7.19 16.27
C SER A 122 -3.83 -7.72 17.46
N GLN A 123 -2.88 -8.59 17.20
CA GLN A 123 -2.03 -9.13 18.24
C GLN A 123 -1.00 -8.13 18.76
N MET A 124 -0.53 -7.22 17.92
CA MET A 124 0.57 -6.31 18.26
C MET A 124 0.10 -4.91 18.72
N GLY A 125 -1.22 -4.62 18.73
CA GLY A 125 -1.71 -3.30 19.14
C GLY A 125 -1.19 -2.13 18.28
N ILE A 126 -0.85 -2.40 17.00
CA ILE A 126 -0.21 -1.42 16.12
C ILE A 126 -1.19 -0.32 15.75
N THR A 127 -0.79 0.92 15.95
CA THR A 127 -1.46 2.12 15.48
C THR A 127 -0.91 2.51 14.11
N LEU A 128 -1.77 2.74 13.13
CA LEU A 128 -1.40 2.94 11.73
C LEU A 128 -1.60 4.38 11.28
N GLY A 129 -0.65 4.89 10.51
CA GLY A 129 -0.81 6.11 9.71
C GLY A 129 -1.44 5.84 8.36
N TRP A 130 -1.25 4.63 7.82
CA TRP A 130 -1.87 4.20 6.58
C TRP A 130 -1.96 2.67 6.49
N PHE A 131 -2.86 2.19 5.61
CA PHE A 131 -2.86 0.78 5.22
C PHE A 131 -3.23 0.58 3.75
N PHE A 132 -2.71 -0.50 3.18
CA PHE A 132 -2.98 -0.97 1.84
C PHE A 132 -3.48 -2.40 1.85
N ILE A 133 -4.62 -2.68 1.19
CA ILE A 133 -5.12 -4.03 0.98
C ILE A 133 -5.21 -4.29 -0.53
N ASP A 134 -4.39 -5.23 -1.00
CA ASP A 134 -4.40 -5.66 -2.41
C ASP A 134 -5.43 -6.77 -2.61
N GLN A 135 -6.25 -6.64 -3.65
CA GLN A 135 -7.40 -7.53 -3.93
C GLN A 135 -8.35 -7.64 -2.73
N VAL A 136 -8.83 -6.50 -2.26
CA VAL A 136 -9.66 -6.41 -1.06
C VAL A 136 -10.98 -7.18 -1.18
N GLU A 137 -11.44 -7.48 -2.40
CA GLU A 137 -12.60 -8.33 -2.67
C GLU A 137 -12.42 -9.78 -2.18
N GLU A 138 -11.18 -10.25 -2.02
CA GLU A 138 -10.88 -11.56 -1.44
C GLU A 138 -11.00 -11.56 0.08
N CYS A 139 -10.98 -10.38 0.72
CA CYS A 139 -11.02 -10.21 2.17
C CYS A 139 -12.46 -10.00 2.68
N SER A 140 -12.72 -10.35 3.93
CA SER A 140 -14.01 -10.01 4.56
C SER A 140 -14.08 -8.52 4.94
N GLU A 141 -15.29 -7.97 4.97
CA GLU A 141 -15.51 -6.60 5.43
C GLU A 141 -15.07 -6.38 6.89
N ILE A 142 -15.11 -7.44 7.71
CA ILE A 142 -14.62 -7.41 9.10
C ILE A 142 -13.12 -7.12 9.13
N HIS A 143 -12.32 -7.72 8.25
CA HIS A 143 -10.89 -7.44 8.16
C HIS A 143 -10.61 -5.99 7.81
N PHE A 144 -11.34 -5.44 6.84
CA PHE A 144 -11.25 -4.02 6.49
C PHE A 144 -11.61 -3.11 7.67
N ASN A 145 -12.72 -3.36 8.36
CA ASN A 145 -13.16 -2.56 9.51
C ASN A 145 -12.15 -2.61 10.66
N ASN A 146 -11.53 -3.76 10.93
CA ASN A 146 -10.47 -3.92 11.91
C ASN A 146 -9.24 -3.07 11.56
N MET A 147 -8.85 -3.00 10.28
CA MET A 147 -7.76 -2.15 9.82
C MET A 147 -8.11 -0.67 9.93
N LEU A 148 -9.34 -0.30 9.57
CA LEU A 148 -9.82 1.08 9.66
C LEU A 148 -9.82 1.59 11.11
N GLY A 149 -10.22 0.76 12.08
CA GLY A 149 -10.20 1.09 13.50
C GLY A 149 -8.79 1.36 14.07
N ARG A 150 -7.73 0.93 13.38
CA ARG A 150 -6.33 1.16 13.78
C ARG A 150 -5.69 2.38 13.13
N LEU A 151 -6.38 3.01 12.19
CA LEU A 151 -5.91 4.17 11.46
C LEU A 151 -6.00 5.43 12.32
N SER A 152 -5.10 5.55 13.29
CA SER A 152 -5.13 6.59 14.34
C SER A 152 -3.74 7.04 14.81
N LEU A 153 -2.69 6.79 14.00
CA LEU A 153 -1.33 7.23 14.33
C LEU A 153 -1.29 8.77 14.44
N ASN A 154 -0.74 9.25 15.53
CA ASN A 154 -0.58 10.68 15.79
C ASN A 154 0.86 11.11 15.53
N LEU A 155 1.14 11.64 14.36
CA LEU A 155 2.38 12.30 13.99
C LEU A 155 2.07 13.72 13.50
N LYS A 156 3.07 14.61 13.60
CA LYS A 156 2.93 15.98 13.09
C LYS A 156 2.60 15.97 11.60
N ASP A 157 1.57 16.70 11.22
CA ASP A 157 1.09 16.91 9.84
C ASP A 157 0.68 15.63 9.08
N ILE A 158 0.58 14.47 9.77
CA ILE A 158 0.21 13.22 9.12
C ILE A 158 -1.20 13.27 8.53
N LYS A 159 -1.32 12.77 7.33
CA LYS A 159 -2.61 12.50 6.68
C LYS A 159 -2.88 11.00 6.74
N LEU A 160 -3.81 10.61 7.61
CA LEU A 160 -4.24 9.22 7.69
C LEU A 160 -4.86 8.78 6.37
N LYS A 161 -4.36 7.68 5.80
CA LYS A 161 -4.78 7.20 4.48
C LYS A 161 -5.04 5.70 4.47
N TYR A 162 -6.02 5.29 3.66
CA TYR A 162 -6.13 3.88 3.28
C TYR A 162 -6.38 3.76 1.78
N PHE A 163 -5.80 2.75 1.19
CA PHE A 163 -5.94 2.50 -0.23
C PHE A 163 -6.11 1.01 -0.49
N LEU A 164 -6.95 0.74 -1.46
CA LEU A 164 -7.45 -0.58 -1.78
C LEU A 164 -7.25 -0.83 -3.27
N THR A 165 -6.97 -2.07 -3.63
CA THR A 165 -7.16 -2.50 -5.02
C THR A 165 -8.24 -3.55 -5.07
N ALA A 166 -9.00 -3.60 -6.17
CA ALA A 166 -10.01 -4.61 -6.41
C ALA A 166 -10.18 -4.91 -7.90
N ASN A 167 -10.63 -6.13 -8.19
CA ASN A 167 -11.33 -6.43 -9.43
C ASN A 167 -12.83 -6.36 -9.10
N PRO A 168 -13.57 -5.36 -9.61
CA PRO A 168 -14.96 -5.16 -9.19
C PRO A 168 -15.81 -6.39 -9.50
N MET A 169 -16.22 -7.06 -8.43
CA MET A 169 -17.15 -8.19 -8.47
C MET A 169 -18.36 -7.87 -7.58
N PRO A 170 -19.51 -8.51 -7.78
CA PRO A 170 -20.62 -8.43 -6.82
C PRO A 170 -20.13 -8.78 -5.42
N GLY A 171 -20.45 -7.95 -4.42
CA GLY A 171 -20.02 -8.16 -3.04
C GLY A 171 -19.93 -6.86 -2.24
N TRP A 172 -19.45 -6.97 -1.01
CA TRP A 172 -19.41 -5.86 -0.06
C TRP A 172 -18.56 -4.65 -0.54
N VAL A 173 -17.47 -4.92 -1.28
CA VAL A 173 -16.60 -3.87 -1.84
C VAL A 173 -17.36 -2.98 -2.83
N LYS A 174 -18.12 -3.62 -3.75
CA LYS A 174 -18.93 -2.89 -4.73
C LYS A 174 -20.02 -2.08 -4.04
N MET A 175 -20.76 -2.67 -3.13
CA MET A 175 -21.85 -2.01 -2.39
C MET A 175 -21.30 -0.82 -1.58
N ARG A 176 -20.22 -1.01 -0.84
CA ARG A 176 -19.71 0.00 0.08
C ARG A 176 -18.97 1.14 -0.61
N PHE A 177 -18.20 0.86 -1.65
CA PHE A 177 -17.24 1.83 -2.22
C PHE A 177 -17.61 2.34 -3.60
N ILE A 178 -18.46 1.63 -4.33
CA ILE A 178 -18.84 2.02 -5.69
C ILE A 178 -20.30 2.50 -5.74
N GLU A 179 -21.21 1.83 -5.04
CA GLU A 179 -22.63 2.16 -5.08
C GLU A 179 -23.02 3.20 -4.01
N SER A 180 -22.48 3.13 -2.78
CA SER A 180 -22.86 4.04 -1.70
C SER A 180 -22.05 5.35 -1.66
N HIS A 181 -20.97 5.48 -2.43
CA HIS A 181 -20.16 6.70 -2.54
C HIS A 181 -19.83 7.33 -1.17
N PRO A 182 -19.02 6.68 -0.32
CA PRO A 182 -18.72 7.19 1.01
C PRO A 182 -18.03 8.56 0.95
N ASP A 183 -18.27 9.38 1.98
CA ASP A 183 -17.57 10.65 2.15
C ASP A 183 -16.06 10.43 2.28
N ASP A 184 -15.28 11.40 1.79
CA ASP A 184 -13.80 11.39 1.81
C ASP A 184 -13.19 10.10 1.19
N PHE A 185 -13.83 9.60 0.15
CA PHE A 185 -13.45 8.40 -0.59
C PHE A 185 -13.52 8.62 -2.09
N ILE A 186 -12.63 7.96 -2.85
CA ILE A 186 -12.67 7.97 -4.32
C ILE A 186 -12.50 6.58 -4.90
N TYR A 187 -13.37 6.23 -5.84
CA TYR A 187 -13.19 5.06 -6.71
C TYR A 187 -12.57 5.50 -8.04
N ILE A 188 -11.45 4.89 -8.39
CA ILE A 188 -10.71 5.16 -9.62
C ILE A 188 -10.72 3.89 -10.48
N PRO A 189 -11.53 3.84 -11.54
CA PRO A 189 -11.53 2.72 -12.46
C PRO A 189 -10.27 2.70 -13.32
N SER A 190 -9.69 1.50 -13.54
CA SER A 190 -8.56 1.28 -14.44
C SER A 190 -8.81 0.06 -15.31
N LEU A 191 -8.71 0.25 -16.60
CA LEU A 191 -8.84 -0.80 -17.61
C LEU A 191 -7.47 -1.13 -18.22
N PRO A 192 -7.28 -2.29 -18.86
CA PRO A 192 -6.03 -2.63 -19.55
C PRO A 192 -5.58 -1.54 -20.53
N ARG A 193 -6.51 -0.97 -21.30
CA ARG A 193 -6.22 0.12 -22.25
C ARG A 193 -5.68 1.41 -21.61
N ASP A 194 -5.86 1.59 -20.30
CA ASP A 194 -5.29 2.73 -19.56
C ASP A 194 -3.79 2.53 -19.27
N ASN A 195 -3.27 1.31 -19.47
CA ASN A 195 -1.89 0.95 -19.20
C ASN A 195 -1.04 0.89 -20.48
N PRO A 196 -0.29 1.94 -20.83
CA PRO A 196 0.50 2.00 -22.07
C PRO A 196 1.71 1.06 -22.10
N TYR A 197 1.97 0.36 -21.00
CA TYR A 197 3.10 -0.57 -20.89
C TYR A 197 2.72 -2.02 -21.19
N LEU A 198 1.48 -2.27 -21.61
CA LEU A 198 1.06 -3.59 -22.05
C LEU A 198 1.51 -3.85 -23.48
N PRO A 199 1.78 -5.13 -23.85
CA PRO A 199 2.07 -5.49 -25.22
C PRO A 199 0.93 -5.06 -26.16
N PRO A 200 1.22 -4.66 -27.42
CA PRO A 200 0.21 -4.21 -28.37
C PRO A 200 -0.91 -5.23 -28.66
N ASN A 201 -0.68 -6.50 -28.43
CA ASN A 201 -1.61 -7.61 -28.71
C ASN A 201 -2.30 -8.13 -27.44
N TYR A 202 -2.36 -7.31 -26.38
CA TYR A 202 -2.90 -7.76 -25.10
C TYR A 202 -4.44 -7.82 -25.07
N GLU A 203 -5.14 -7.14 -25.98
CA GLU A 203 -6.61 -7.14 -26.11
C GLU A 203 -7.10 -8.24 -27.08
#